data_b1ca4c4527d03a46491655d1438184df
#
_entry.id   b1ca4c4527d03a46491655d1438184df
#
_cell.length_a   1.000
_cell.length_b   1.000
_cell.length_c   1.000
_cell.angle_alpha   90.00
_cell.angle_beta   90.00
_cell.angle_gamma   90.00
#
_symmetry.space_group_name_H-M   'P 1'
#
loop_
_entity.id
_entity.type
_entity.pdbx_description
1 polymer ?
#
loop_
_entity_poly.entity_id
_entity_poly.type
_entity_poly.pdbx_seq_one_letter_code
_entity_poly.pdbx_strand_id
1 'polypeptide(L)'
;MEFGTKIKNLRNKRGITQEALAKAMGVTPQTVSKWENDVTMPDVALLPELSVFFGVTIDDLFSLNAKKQMERIDNRIYEAGLLSEVEATQMEETLREFAKVKENKAQALSLIAELHLHQAEIHKRMAAEFAKEAMELEPDNRSYISDYCNAMNSFLPDWNCRNHHVLIQELKDFVRRHPDNRAASMWLLDNLIADKRLKEAELELVHLAQVDGAYRTVLYRALLAGAQGDKELARKYYQEMEEKFAKGKDAWLVYLTLGEKEADEQNYEKALVYYEKAIEVQESPKFTDAPEAMAHIYEILGNKEKAVECYKLQLKMMREEWGIIAGEEVDQVNRSIQKLLEK
;
A
#
# COMPACT_ATOMS: atom_id res chain seq x y z
N MET A 1 -2.33 -11.96 29.77
CA MET A 1 -1.37 -12.61 28.86
C MET A 1 -1.84 -14.04 28.63
N GLU A 2 -1.76 -14.51 27.39
CA GLU A 2 -2.39 -15.81 27.02
C GLU A 2 -1.43 -16.99 27.04
N PHE A 3 -0.12 -16.76 27.32
CA PHE A 3 0.93 -17.78 27.29
C PHE A 3 0.69 -18.89 28.33
N GLY A 4 0.45 -18.54 29.56
CA GLY A 4 0.22 -19.50 30.63
C GLY A 4 -1.02 -20.36 30.38
N THR A 5 -2.10 -19.74 29.95
CA THR A 5 -3.32 -20.47 29.53
C THR A 5 -3.04 -21.43 28.38
N LYS A 6 -2.22 -21.02 27.40
CA LYS A 6 -1.85 -21.87 26.25
C LYS A 6 -1.03 -23.08 26.69
N ILE A 7 0.01 -22.88 27.49
CA ILE A 7 0.84 -23.98 28.04
C ILE A 7 -0.02 -24.95 28.82
N LYS A 8 -0.90 -24.45 29.70
CA LYS A 8 -1.83 -25.28 30.48
C LYS A 8 -2.74 -26.11 29.58
N ASN A 9 -3.30 -25.50 28.52
CA ASN A 9 -4.16 -26.21 27.57
C ASN A 9 -3.39 -27.28 26.78
N LEU A 10 -2.19 -26.98 26.31
CA LEU A 10 -1.33 -27.94 25.61
C LEU A 10 -0.94 -29.12 26.51
N ARG A 11 -0.57 -28.85 27.76
CA ARG A 11 -0.29 -29.86 28.77
C ARG A 11 -1.49 -30.76 29.04
N ASN A 12 -2.68 -30.16 29.29
CA ASN A 12 -3.90 -30.88 29.53
C ASN A 12 -4.33 -31.74 28.32
N LYS A 13 -4.17 -31.22 27.11
CA LYS A 13 -4.45 -31.96 25.86
C LYS A 13 -3.57 -33.21 25.71
N ARG A 14 -2.34 -33.17 26.25
CA ARG A 14 -1.43 -34.31 26.32
C ARG A 14 -1.69 -35.24 27.51
N GLY A 15 -2.59 -34.88 28.42
CA GLY A 15 -2.93 -35.68 29.60
C GLY A 15 -1.78 -35.78 30.63
N ILE A 16 -0.85 -34.82 30.68
CA ILE A 16 0.31 -34.85 31.58
C ILE A 16 0.15 -33.87 32.75
N THR A 17 0.82 -34.17 33.89
CA THR A 17 0.83 -33.29 35.08
C THR A 17 1.87 -32.17 34.97
N GLN A 18 1.78 -31.16 35.84
CA GLN A 18 2.81 -30.12 35.93
C GLN A 18 4.18 -30.68 36.28
N GLU A 19 4.22 -31.74 37.11
CA GLU A 19 5.47 -32.45 37.46
C GLU A 19 6.09 -33.12 36.25
N ALA A 20 5.29 -33.73 35.36
CA ALA A 20 5.78 -34.37 34.16
C ALA A 20 6.34 -33.35 33.16
N LEU A 21 5.67 -32.22 32.98
CA LEU A 21 6.18 -31.12 32.17
C LEU A 21 7.45 -30.51 32.77
N ALA A 22 7.49 -30.28 34.05
CA ALA A 22 8.65 -29.75 34.79
C ALA A 22 9.89 -30.65 34.62
N LYS A 23 9.71 -31.97 34.73
CA LYS A 23 10.77 -32.94 34.50
C LYS A 23 11.30 -32.89 33.05
N ALA A 24 10.39 -32.78 32.08
CA ALA A 24 10.77 -32.71 30.67
C ALA A 24 11.56 -31.43 30.33
N MET A 25 11.27 -30.31 31.01
CA MET A 25 11.91 -29.00 30.79
C MET A 25 13.08 -28.74 31.75
N GLY A 26 13.43 -29.69 32.66
CA GLY A 26 14.52 -29.51 33.61
C GLY A 26 14.26 -28.42 34.68
N VAL A 27 12.99 -28.14 34.99
CA VAL A 27 12.58 -27.11 35.97
C VAL A 27 11.76 -27.70 37.12
N THR A 28 11.37 -26.87 38.08
CA THR A 28 10.51 -27.32 39.20
C THR A 28 9.01 -27.25 38.83
N PRO A 29 8.14 -28.08 39.46
CA PRO A 29 6.70 -28.00 39.28
C PRO A 29 6.14 -26.61 39.62
N GLN A 30 6.72 -25.93 40.60
CA GLN A 30 6.36 -24.57 40.99
C GLN A 30 6.66 -23.57 39.87
N THR A 31 7.75 -23.79 39.13
CA THR A 31 8.10 -22.97 37.95
C THR A 31 7.04 -23.13 36.85
N VAL A 32 6.64 -24.36 36.53
CA VAL A 32 5.57 -24.62 35.54
C VAL A 32 4.24 -24.01 36.03
N SER A 33 3.91 -24.13 37.30
CA SER A 33 2.72 -23.49 37.88
C SER A 33 2.75 -21.96 37.69
N LYS A 34 3.92 -21.31 37.90
CA LYS A 34 4.07 -19.87 37.68
C LYS A 34 3.88 -19.51 36.20
N TRP A 35 4.39 -20.32 35.27
CA TRP A 35 4.15 -20.11 33.84
C TRP A 35 2.66 -20.20 33.51
N GLU A 36 1.98 -21.26 33.93
CA GLU A 36 0.56 -21.50 33.66
C GLU A 36 -0.40 -20.46 34.26
N ASN A 37 0.07 -19.71 35.24
CA ASN A 37 -0.66 -18.61 35.88
C ASN A 37 -0.16 -17.22 35.47
N ASP A 38 0.68 -17.14 34.42
CA ASP A 38 1.27 -15.90 33.90
C ASP A 38 2.03 -15.06 34.97
N VAL A 39 2.55 -15.72 36.02
CA VAL A 39 3.35 -15.06 37.06
C VAL A 39 4.79 -14.83 36.60
N THR A 40 5.36 -15.80 35.87
CA THR A 40 6.67 -15.69 35.22
C THR A 40 6.62 -16.33 33.83
N MET A 41 7.49 -15.88 32.94
CA MET A 41 7.72 -16.51 31.62
C MET A 41 8.82 -17.56 31.72
N PRO A 42 8.83 -18.60 30.86
CA PRO A 42 10.00 -19.44 30.64
C PRO A 42 11.21 -18.62 30.19
N ASP A 43 12.39 -19.12 30.49
CA ASP A 43 13.61 -18.62 29.85
C ASP A 43 13.52 -18.78 28.33
N VAL A 44 14.03 -17.80 27.58
CA VAL A 44 14.02 -17.82 26.12
C VAL A 44 14.65 -19.09 25.56
N ALA A 45 15.68 -19.63 26.24
CA ALA A 45 16.33 -20.87 25.86
C ALA A 45 15.41 -22.11 25.94
N LEU A 46 14.36 -22.09 26.75
CA LEU A 46 13.39 -23.18 26.88
C LEU A 46 12.24 -23.12 25.85
N LEU A 47 12.08 -22.02 25.13
CA LEU A 47 11.00 -21.88 24.16
C LEU A 47 11.10 -22.88 22.99
N PRO A 48 12.31 -23.13 22.39
CA PRO A 48 12.46 -24.19 21.39
C PRO A 48 12.13 -25.58 21.93
N GLU A 49 12.53 -25.89 23.17
CA GLU A 49 12.26 -27.19 23.81
C GLU A 49 10.76 -27.38 24.06
N LEU A 50 10.06 -26.35 24.54
CA LEU A 50 8.60 -26.35 24.69
C LEU A 50 7.87 -26.53 23.35
N SER A 51 8.35 -25.84 22.29
CA SER A 51 7.84 -25.97 20.93
C SER A 51 7.95 -27.42 20.44
N VAL A 52 9.13 -28.01 20.50
CA VAL A 52 9.37 -29.42 20.14
C VAL A 52 8.56 -30.37 21.02
N PHE A 53 8.57 -30.13 22.33
CA PHE A 53 7.84 -30.97 23.28
C PHE A 53 6.35 -31.00 23.00
N PHE A 54 5.72 -29.88 22.69
CA PHE A 54 4.29 -29.81 22.39
C PHE A 54 3.96 -30.07 20.92
N GLY A 55 4.92 -30.06 20.01
CA GLY A 55 4.71 -30.20 18.57
C GLY A 55 3.97 -29.01 17.96
N VAL A 56 4.29 -27.81 18.43
CA VAL A 56 3.73 -26.54 17.98
C VAL A 56 4.85 -25.55 17.69
N THR A 57 4.59 -24.49 16.94
CA THR A 57 5.58 -23.42 16.72
C THR A 57 5.78 -22.57 18.00
N ILE A 58 6.90 -21.85 18.10
CA ILE A 58 7.10 -20.88 19.19
C ILE A 58 6.00 -19.82 19.17
N ASP A 59 5.59 -19.35 17.99
CA ASP A 59 4.49 -18.39 17.82
C ASP A 59 3.16 -18.94 18.41
N ASP A 60 2.89 -20.24 18.21
CA ASP A 60 1.73 -20.91 18.79
C ASP A 60 1.77 -20.96 20.33
N LEU A 61 2.94 -21.02 20.95
CA LEU A 61 3.09 -20.96 22.39
C LEU A 61 2.65 -19.61 22.95
N PHE A 62 2.90 -18.53 22.22
CA PHE A 62 2.51 -17.17 22.62
C PHE A 62 1.06 -16.83 22.32
N SER A 63 0.30 -17.76 21.72
CA SER A 63 -1.09 -17.52 21.31
C SER A 63 -1.23 -16.18 20.59
N LEU A 64 -0.32 -15.93 19.59
CA LEU A 64 -0.53 -14.82 18.70
C LEU A 64 -1.89 -15.02 18.06
N ASN A 65 -2.86 -14.20 18.45
CA ASN A 65 -4.19 -14.27 17.85
C ASN A 65 -4.06 -13.96 16.36
N ALA A 66 -5.03 -14.42 15.57
CA ALA A 66 -5.01 -14.24 14.12
C ALA A 66 -4.75 -12.78 13.73
N LYS A 67 -5.26 -11.81 14.51
CA LYS A 67 -5.05 -10.39 14.28
C LYS A 67 -3.57 -10.01 14.33
N LYS A 68 -2.83 -10.43 15.34
CA LYS A 68 -1.38 -10.14 15.46
C LYS A 68 -0.56 -10.86 14.40
N GLN A 69 -0.97 -12.07 14.02
CA GLN A 69 -0.30 -12.77 12.93
C GLN A 69 -0.56 -12.08 11.58
N MET A 70 -1.76 -11.55 11.34
CA MET A 70 -2.08 -10.74 10.17
C MET A 70 -1.30 -9.42 10.16
N GLU A 71 -1.20 -8.72 11.29
CA GLU A 71 -0.36 -7.52 11.44
C GLU A 71 1.13 -7.81 11.12
N ARG A 72 1.63 -8.98 11.52
CA ARG A 72 3.01 -9.40 11.21
C ARG A 72 3.20 -9.70 9.73
N ILE A 73 2.20 -10.35 9.09
CA ILE A 73 2.23 -10.61 7.65
C ILE A 73 2.15 -9.29 6.87
N ASP A 74 1.28 -8.37 7.27
CA ASP A 74 1.12 -7.04 6.70
C ASP A 74 2.45 -6.27 6.72
N ASN A 75 3.06 -6.13 7.90
CA ASN A 75 4.36 -5.51 8.04
C ASN A 75 5.43 -6.19 7.17
N ARG A 76 5.39 -7.52 7.05
CA ARG A 76 6.36 -8.26 6.25
C ARG A 76 6.18 -8.04 4.76
N ILE A 77 4.94 -7.96 4.27
CA ILE A 77 4.66 -7.60 2.86
C ILE A 77 5.16 -6.18 2.59
N TYR A 78 4.93 -5.25 3.51
CA TYR A 78 5.31 -3.85 3.38
C TYR A 78 6.83 -3.63 3.45
N GLU A 79 7.52 -4.32 4.37
CA GLU A 79 8.97 -4.17 4.59
C GLU A 79 9.83 -4.96 3.59
N ALA A 80 9.27 -5.96 2.93
CA ALA A 80 10.03 -6.86 2.08
C ALA A 80 10.28 -6.28 0.70
N GLY A 81 11.55 -6.03 0.37
CA GLY A 81 11.95 -5.75 -1.01
C GLY A 81 11.68 -6.91 -1.96
N LEU A 82 11.91 -8.12 -1.49
CA LEU A 82 11.65 -9.37 -2.20
C LEU A 82 11.09 -10.41 -1.21
N LEU A 83 9.90 -10.91 -1.50
CA LEU A 83 9.38 -12.12 -0.88
C LEU A 83 9.68 -13.30 -1.81
N SER A 84 10.32 -14.33 -1.28
CA SER A 84 10.48 -15.57 -2.03
C SER A 84 9.12 -16.23 -2.28
N GLU A 85 8.99 -16.99 -3.37
CA GLU A 85 7.76 -17.74 -3.66
C GLU A 85 7.34 -18.65 -2.50
N VAL A 86 8.32 -19.27 -1.82
CA VAL A 86 8.07 -20.14 -0.65
C VAL A 86 7.49 -19.34 0.50
N GLU A 87 8.04 -18.17 0.82
CA GLU A 87 7.56 -17.30 1.88
C GLU A 87 6.16 -16.77 1.57
N ALA A 88 5.93 -16.31 0.34
CA ALA A 88 4.63 -15.84 -0.11
C ALA A 88 3.56 -16.94 -0.04
N THR A 89 3.89 -18.17 -0.46
CA THR A 89 2.99 -19.33 -0.37
C THR A 89 2.61 -19.64 1.08
N GLN A 90 3.58 -19.64 2.00
CA GLN A 90 3.33 -19.90 3.43
C GLN A 90 2.44 -18.83 4.06
N MET A 91 2.67 -17.54 3.69
CA MET A 91 1.81 -16.45 4.14
C MET A 91 0.38 -16.61 3.62
N GLU A 92 0.22 -16.93 2.34
CA GLU A 92 -1.09 -17.13 1.74
C GLU A 92 -1.85 -18.30 2.39
N GLU A 93 -1.19 -19.44 2.62
CA GLU A 93 -1.79 -20.59 3.32
C GLU A 93 -2.29 -20.17 4.71
N THR A 94 -1.48 -19.45 5.47
CA THR A 94 -1.84 -18.94 6.80
C THR A 94 -3.05 -18.01 6.75
N LEU A 95 -3.07 -17.07 5.80
CA LEU A 95 -4.17 -16.13 5.61
C LEU A 95 -5.45 -16.85 5.16
N ARG A 96 -5.35 -17.88 4.31
CA ARG A 96 -6.49 -18.71 3.91
C ARG A 96 -7.14 -19.45 5.08
N GLU A 97 -6.34 -19.92 6.07
CA GLU A 97 -6.87 -20.47 7.32
C GLU A 97 -7.62 -19.41 8.13
N PHE A 98 -7.07 -18.20 8.24
CA PHE A 98 -7.76 -17.10 8.95
C PHE A 98 -9.03 -16.66 8.25
N ALA A 99 -9.09 -16.71 6.92
CA ALA A 99 -10.27 -16.38 6.14
C ALA A 99 -11.47 -17.34 6.34
N LYS A 100 -11.27 -18.52 6.95
CA LYS A 100 -12.34 -19.42 7.34
C LYS A 100 -13.17 -18.91 8.52
N VAL A 101 -12.59 -18.00 9.32
CA VAL A 101 -13.23 -17.40 10.49
C VAL A 101 -13.86 -16.07 10.08
N LYS A 102 -15.18 -15.92 10.31
CA LYS A 102 -15.98 -14.79 9.81
C LYS A 102 -15.39 -13.43 10.20
N GLU A 103 -14.95 -13.30 11.45
CA GLU A 103 -14.40 -12.06 12.03
C GLU A 103 -13.09 -11.62 11.35
N ASN A 104 -12.29 -12.57 10.87
CA ASN A 104 -10.98 -12.32 10.26
C ASN A 104 -11.05 -12.28 8.72
N LYS A 105 -12.15 -12.76 8.13
CA LYS A 105 -12.24 -13.07 6.70
C LYS A 105 -11.92 -11.89 5.80
N ALA A 106 -12.47 -10.72 6.09
CA ALA A 106 -12.27 -9.54 5.25
C ALA A 106 -10.80 -9.09 5.24
N GLN A 107 -10.18 -8.98 6.43
CA GLN A 107 -8.78 -8.60 6.57
C GLN A 107 -7.84 -9.63 5.94
N ALA A 108 -8.07 -10.92 6.17
CA ALA A 108 -7.25 -11.97 5.58
C ALA A 108 -7.33 -11.97 4.04
N LEU A 109 -8.50 -11.76 3.46
CA LEU A 109 -8.66 -11.66 2.00
C LEU A 109 -8.00 -10.41 1.43
N SER A 110 -8.04 -9.28 2.14
CA SER A 110 -7.31 -8.05 1.76
C SER A 110 -5.81 -8.31 1.71
N LEU A 111 -5.24 -8.90 2.76
CA LEU A 111 -3.80 -9.21 2.80
C LEU A 111 -3.37 -10.23 1.73
N ILE A 112 -4.24 -11.20 1.38
CA ILE A 112 -3.96 -12.09 0.23
C ILE A 112 -3.91 -11.28 -1.07
N ALA A 113 -4.83 -10.33 -1.27
CA ALA A 113 -4.82 -9.48 -2.45
C ALA A 113 -3.55 -8.60 -2.50
N GLU A 114 -3.16 -8.00 -1.39
CA GLU A 114 -1.93 -7.19 -1.26
C GLU A 114 -0.67 -8.03 -1.52
N LEU A 115 -0.61 -9.25 -1.00
CA LEU A 115 0.49 -10.19 -1.26
C LEU A 115 0.64 -10.49 -2.76
N HIS A 116 -0.46 -10.76 -3.45
CA HIS A 116 -0.42 -11.00 -4.91
C HIS A 116 -0.08 -9.75 -5.71
N LEU A 117 -0.54 -8.56 -5.31
CA LEU A 117 -0.15 -7.30 -5.93
C LEU A 117 1.35 -7.04 -5.76
N HIS A 118 1.89 -7.27 -4.57
CA HIS A 118 3.32 -7.17 -4.29
C HIS A 118 4.14 -8.14 -5.18
N GLN A 119 3.72 -9.41 -5.28
CA GLN A 119 4.39 -10.39 -6.14
C GLN A 119 4.31 -9.99 -7.64
N ALA A 120 3.17 -9.48 -8.09
CA ALA A 120 3.02 -9.00 -9.46
C ALA A 120 3.99 -7.86 -9.79
N GLU A 121 4.22 -6.94 -8.85
CA GLU A 121 5.17 -5.85 -9.03
C GLU A 121 6.63 -6.32 -9.07
N ILE A 122 6.98 -7.30 -8.23
CA ILE A 122 8.29 -7.96 -8.28
C ILE A 122 8.51 -8.61 -9.65
N HIS A 123 7.53 -9.38 -10.13
CA HIS A 123 7.63 -10.05 -11.44
C HIS A 123 7.72 -9.07 -12.60
N LYS A 124 7.03 -7.93 -12.56
CA LYS A 124 7.18 -6.87 -13.57
C LYS A 124 8.59 -6.29 -13.59
N ARG A 125 9.19 -6.01 -12.43
CA ARG A 125 10.57 -5.52 -12.36
C ARG A 125 11.56 -6.52 -12.94
N MET A 126 11.44 -7.80 -12.59
CA MET A 126 12.27 -8.87 -13.17
C MET A 126 12.07 -8.95 -14.70
N ALA A 127 10.81 -8.87 -15.15
CA ALA A 127 10.50 -8.86 -16.58
C ALA A 127 11.15 -7.67 -17.29
N ALA A 128 11.15 -6.48 -16.68
CA ALA A 128 11.77 -5.29 -17.25
C ALA A 128 13.30 -5.45 -17.40
N GLU A 129 13.98 -6.06 -16.44
CA GLU A 129 15.43 -6.33 -16.50
C GLU A 129 15.77 -7.26 -17.67
N PHE A 130 15.11 -8.42 -17.77
CA PHE A 130 15.35 -9.37 -18.84
C PHE A 130 14.94 -8.83 -20.22
N ALA A 131 13.80 -8.14 -20.30
CA ALA A 131 13.34 -7.56 -21.55
C ALA A 131 14.27 -6.45 -22.05
N LYS A 132 14.85 -5.65 -21.13
CA LYS A 132 15.86 -4.64 -21.47
C LYS A 132 17.11 -5.26 -22.05
N GLU A 133 17.63 -6.32 -21.45
CA GLU A 133 18.80 -7.04 -21.96
C GLU A 133 18.52 -7.62 -23.36
N ALA A 134 17.36 -8.27 -23.55
CA ALA A 134 16.95 -8.81 -24.85
C ALA A 134 16.83 -7.71 -25.92
N MET A 135 16.26 -6.56 -25.58
CA MET A 135 16.12 -5.40 -26.46
C MET A 135 17.48 -4.83 -26.88
N GLU A 136 18.46 -4.79 -25.99
CA GLU A 136 19.82 -4.33 -26.30
C GLU A 136 20.58 -5.31 -27.21
N LEU A 137 20.33 -6.63 -27.09
CA LEU A 137 20.96 -7.66 -27.91
C LEU A 137 20.36 -7.69 -29.33
N GLU A 138 19.06 -7.50 -29.50
CA GLU A 138 18.35 -7.50 -30.77
C GLU A 138 17.44 -6.27 -30.91
N PRO A 139 17.99 -5.06 -31.18
CA PRO A 139 17.23 -3.80 -31.12
C PRO A 139 16.13 -3.67 -32.17
N ASP A 140 16.19 -4.43 -33.24
CA ASP A 140 15.18 -4.43 -34.30
C ASP A 140 14.00 -5.36 -34.02
N ASN A 141 14.06 -6.13 -32.91
CA ASN A 141 13.00 -7.06 -32.53
C ASN A 141 11.89 -6.34 -31.78
N ARG A 142 10.78 -6.10 -32.48
CA ARG A 142 9.61 -5.38 -31.93
C ARG A 142 8.99 -6.04 -30.69
N SER A 143 9.07 -7.37 -30.58
CA SER A 143 8.52 -8.09 -29.44
C SER A 143 9.26 -7.72 -28.16
N TYR A 144 10.61 -7.69 -28.18
CA TYR A 144 11.41 -7.38 -27.01
C TYR A 144 11.21 -5.95 -26.51
N ILE A 145 11.06 -4.99 -27.44
CA ILE A 145 10.70 -3.61 -27.10
C ILE A 145 9.30 -3.57 -26.43
N SER A 146 8.34 -4.33 -26.99
CA SER A 146 6.98 -4.41 -26.42
C SER A 146 6.97 -5.01 -25.03
N ASP A 147 7.76 -6.06 -24.80
CA ASP A 147 7.86 -6.71 -23.48
C ASP A 147 8.43 -5.74 -22.44
N TYR A 148 9.48 -4.99 -22.79
CA TYR A 148 10.04 -3.95 -21.90
C TYR A 148 9.01 -2.85 -21.60
N CYS A 149 8.34 -2.32 -22.65
CA CYS A 149 7.32 -1.28 -22.47
C CYS A 149 6.16 -1.76 -21.58
N ASN A 150 5.68 -3.00 -21.77
CA ASN A 150 4.62 -3.59 -20.94
C ASN A 150 5.06 -3.75 -19.49
N ALA A 151 6.29 -4.21 -19.26
CA ALA A 151 6.83 -4.36 -17.91
C ALA A 151 6.98 -3.00 -17.19
N MET A 152 7.23 -1.92 -17.95
CA MET A 152 7.34 -0.55 -17.43
C MET A 152 5.99 0.20 -17.36
N ASN A 153 4.86 -0.50 -17.46
CA ASN A 153 3.51 0.08 -17.44
C ASN A 153 3.31 1.18 -18.51
N SER A 154 3.89 1.01 -19.69
CA SER A 154 3.77 1.96 -20.78
C SER A 154 2.33 2.11 -21.26
N PHE A 155 2.02 3.30 -21.76
CA PHE A 155 0.71 3.58 -22.36
C PHE A 155 0.48 2.76 -23.63
N LEU A 156 -0.67 2.06 -23.68
CA LEU A 156 -1.16 1.36 -24.87
C LEU A 156 -2.33 2.13 -25.48
N PRO A 157 -2.25 2.52 -26.77
CA PRO A 157 -3.34 3.25 -27.43
C PRO A 157 -4.55 2.37 -27.78
N ASP A 158 -4.40 1.03 -27.77
CA ASP A 158 -5.48 0.09 -28.12
C ASP A 158 -6.62 0.17 -27.11
N TRP A 159 -7.81 0.55 -27.62
CA TRP A 159 -9.01 0.68 -26.79
C TRP A 159 -9.37 -0.61 -26.05
N ASN A 160 -9.21 -1.79 -26.66
CA ASN A 160 -9.51 -3.07 -26.03
C ASN A 160 -8.65 -3.31 -24.76
N CYS A 161 -7.40 -2.81 -24.78
CA CYS A 161 -6.47 -2.99 -23.66
C CYS A 161 -6.66 -1.96 -22.53
N ARG A 162 -7.27 -0.81 -22.83
CA ARG A 162 -7.36 0.33 -21.88
C ARG A 162 -8.76 0.67 -21.42
N ASN A 163 -9.80 -0.05 -21.89
CA ASN A 163 -11.14 0.20 -21.37
C ASN A 163 -11.35 -0.53 -20.02
N HIS A 164 -12.14 0.08 -19.17
CA HIS A 164 -12.41 -0.42 -17.82
C HIS A 164 -13.85 -0.97 -17.69
N HIS A 165 -14.45 -1.44 -18.79
CA HIS A 165 -15.86 -1.81 -18.83
C HIS A 165 -16.26 -2.80 -17.70
N VAL A 166 -15.49 -3.87 -17.51
CA VAL A 166 -15.77 -4.88 -16.48
C VAL A 166 -15.73 -4.26 -15.09
N LEU A 167 -14.64 -3.56 -14.76
CA LEU A 167 -14.47 -2.87 -13.47
C LEU A 167 -15.61 -1.85 -13.23
N ILE A 168 -15.97 -1.06 -14.24
CA ILE A 168 -17.06 -0.09 -14.14
C ILE A 168 -18.40 -0.78 -13.80
N GLN A 169 -18.71 -1.95 -14.40
CA GLN A 169 -19.94 -2.67 -14.06
C GLN A 169 -19.90 -3.18 -12.62
N GLU A 170 -18.79 -3.76 -12.18
CA GLU A 170 -18.62 -4.24 -10.80
C GLU A 170 -18.74 -3.09 -9.79
N LEU A 171 -18.08 -1.94 -10.04
CA LEU A 171 -18.18 -0.75 -9.19
C LEU A 171 -19.59 -0.18 -9.14
N LYS A 172 -20.31 -0.11 -10.27
CA LYS A 172 -21.73 0.31 -10.29
C LYS A 172 -22.59 -0.61 -9.44
N ASP A 173 -22.41 -1.90 -9.56
CA ASP A 173 -23.15 -2.87 -8.77
C ASP A 173 -22.80 -2.77 -7.28
N PHE A 174 -21.54 -2.46 -6.96
CA PHE A 174 -21.10 -2.24 -5.59
C PHE A 174 -21.68 -0.94 -5.01
N VAL A 175 -21.57 0.19 -5.71
CA VAL A 175 -22.17 1.48 -5.30
C VAL A 175 -23.67 1.37 -5.09
N ARG A 176 -24.40 0.68 -5.98
CA ARG A 176 -25.85 0.46 -5.82
C ARG A 176 -26.19 -0.29 -4.52
N ARG A 177 -25.35 -1.24 -4.09
CA ARG A 177 -25.53 -1.97 -2.82
C ARG A 177 -25.03 -1.22 -1.59
N HIS A 178 -24.12 -0.28 -1.79
CA HIS A 178 -23.44 0.49 -0.75
C HIS A 178 -23.40 1.99 -1.13
N PRO A 179 -24.57 2.66 -1.20
CA PRO A 179 -24.67 4.02 -1.75
C PRO A 179 -23.86 5.06 -0.96
N ASP A 180 -23.63 4.85 0.32
CA ASP A 180 -22.86 5.76 1.16
C ASP A 180 -21.34 5.54 1.06
N ASN A 181 -20.89 4.59 0.23
CA ASN A 181 -19.47 4.32 0.06
C ASN A 181 -18.82 5.30 -0.90
N ARG A 182 -18.31 6.39 -0.34
CA ARG A 182 -17.63 7.46 -1.07
C ARG A 182 -16.43 6.97 -1.90
N ALA A 183 -15.62 6.08 -1.35
CA ALA A 183 -14.43 5.56 -2.05
C ALA A 183 -14.82 4.83 -3.34
N ALA A 184 -15.86 3.99 -3.30
CA ALA A 184 -16.35 3.29 -4.49
C ALA A 184 -16.89 4.25 -5.55
N SER A 185 -17.63 5.31 -5.16
CA SER A 185 -18.08 6.35 -6.07
C SER A 185 -16.93 7.11 -6.73
N MET A 186 -15.86 7.40 -5.98
CA MET A 186 -14.66 8.04 -6.53
C MET A 186 -13.97 7.15 -7.55
N TRP A 187 -13.68 5.89 -7.22
CA TRP A 187 -13.11 4.94 -8.17
C TRP A 187 -13.98 4.73 -9.42
N LEU A 188 -15.31 4.72 -9.25
CA LEU A 188 -16.25 4.66 -10.38
C LEU A 188 -16.12 5.90 -11.28
N LEU A 189 -16.06 7.09 -10.70
CA LEU A 189 -15.89 8.35 -11.43
C LEU A 189 -14.55 8.38 -12.19
N ASP A 190 -13.45 7.98 -11.57
CA ASP A 190 -12.14 7.94 -12.19
C ASP A 190 -12.15 7.08 -13.47
N ASN A 191 -12.71 5.86 -13.36
CA ASN A 191 -12.78 4.94 -14.50
C ASN A 191 -13.79 5.39 -15.57
N LEU A 192 -14.93 6.00 -15.20
CA LEU A 192 -15.89 6.57 -16.16
C LEU A 192 -15.28 7.74 -16.94
N ILE A 193 -14.52 8.61 -16.28
CA ILE A 193 -13.84 9.75 -16.92
C ILE A 193 -12.71 9.25 -17.83
N ALA A 194 -11.91 8.29 -17.38
CA ALA A 194 -10.84 7.68 -18.16
C ALA A 194 -11.36 7.04 -19.46
N ASP A 195 -12.49 6.32 -19.37
CA ASP A 195 -13.15 5.67 -20.52
C ASP A 195 -13.99 6.65 -21.37
N LYS A 196 -13.99 7.96 -21.03
CA LYS A 196 -14.82 8.98 -21.71
C LYS A 196 -16.33 8.72 -21.64
N ARG A 197 -16.79 8.00 -20.64
CA ARG A 197 -18.23 7.75 -20.37
C ARG A 197 -18.83 8.90 -19.59
N LEU A 198 -18.70 10.12 -20.13
CA LEU A 198 -18.91 11.38 -19.42
C LEU A 198 -20.36 11.58 -18.94
N LYS A 199 -21.36 11.09 -19.69
CA LYS A 199 -22.77 11.16 -19.27
C LYS A 199 -23.04 10.30 -18.02
N GLU A 200 -22.38 9.17 -17.91
CA GLU A 200 -22.49 8.29 -16.74
C GLU A 200 -21.73 8.89 -15.55
N ALA A 201 -20.59 9.52 -15.81
CA ALA A 201 -19.84 10.26 -14.79
C ALA A 201 -20.64 11.45 -14.22
N GLU A 202 -21.42 12.17 -15.04
CA GLU A 202 -22.33 13.24 -14.57
C GLU A 202 -23.35 12.72 -13.55
N LEU A 203 -23.96 11.56 -13.84
CA LEU A 203 -24.94 10.95 -12.92
C LEU A 203 -24.29 10.51 -11.61
N GLU A 204 -23.13 9.88 -11.67
CA GLU A 204 -22.42 9.45 -10.48
C GLU A 204 -21.89 10.64 -9.66
N LEU A 205 -21.50 11.75 -10.32
CA LEU A 205 -21.09 12.97 -9.62
C LEU A 205 -22.25 13.61 -8.84
N VAL A 206 -23.48 13.55 -9.36
CA VAL A 206 -24.68 13.97 -8.60
C VAL A 206 -24.85 13.11 -7.35
N HIS A 207 -24.62 11.81 -7.45
CA HIS A 207 -24.66 10.89 -6.31
C HIS A 207 -23.54 11.20 -5.30
N LEU A 208 -22.29 11.33 -5.76
CA LEU A 208 -21.15 11.67 -4.88
C LEU A 208 -21.43 12.99 -4.12
N ALA A 209 -22.02 14.00 -4.76
CA ALA A 209 -22.33 15.27 -4.11
C ALA A 209 -23.34 15.16 -2.95
N GLN A 210 -24.11 14.09 -2.87
CA GLN A 210 -25.02 13.82 -1.76
C GLN A 210 -24.31 13.18 -0.56
N VAL A 211 -23.27 12.40 -0.81
CA VAL A 211 -22.54 11.64 0.21
C VAL A 211 -21.22 12.28 0.63
N ASP A 212 -20.67 13.20 -0.16
CA ASP A 212 -19.43 13.93 0.12
C ASP A 212 -19.55 15.42 -0.24
N GLY A 213 -19.82 16.24 0.76
CA GLY A 213 -19.86 17.71 0.62
C GLY A 213 -18.50 18.40 0.65
N ALA A 214 -17.39 17.64 0.59
CA ALA A 214 -16.04 18.15 0.72
C ALA A 214 -15.41 18.56 -0.64
N TYR A 215 -14.11 18.86 -0.64
CA TYR A 215 -13.37 19.30 -1.82
C TYR A 215 -13.43 18.30 -2.99
N ARG A 216 -13.62 17.01 -2.72
CA ARG A 216 -13.67 15.95 -3.73
C ARG A 216 -14.77 16.14 -4.75
N THR A 217 -15.96 16.55 -4.31
CA THR A 217 -17.06 16.88 -5.24
C THR A 217 -16.66 18.00 -6.21
N VAL A 218 -15.96 19.03 -5.73
CA VAL A 218 -15.48 20.12 -6.59
C VAL A 218 -14.36 19.65 -7.50
N LEU A 219 -13.45 18.80 -7.01
CA LEU A 219 -12.41 18.16 -7.81
C LEU A 219 -13.00 17.39 -8.98
N TYR A 220 -13.98 16.51 -8.74
CA TYR A 220 -14.59 15.72 -9.81
C TYR A 220 -15.38 16.57 -10.80
N ARG A 221 -15.94 17.71 -10.37
CA ARG A 221 -16.51 18.72 -11.32
C ARG A 221 -15.43 19.28 -12.22
N ALA A 222 -14.24 19.60 -11.69
CA ALA A 222 -13.13 20.10 -12.48
C ALA A 222 -12.61 19.03 -13.47
N LEU A 223 -12.41 17.79 -13.02
CA LEU A 223 -11.97 16.68 -13.86
C LEU A 223 -12.96 16.38 -14.99
N LEU A 224 -14.25 16.37 -14.69
CA LEU A 224 -15.30 16.12 -15.68
C LEU A 224 -15.39 17.24 -16.70
N ALA A 225 -15.36 18.51 -16.27
CA ALA A 225 -15.34 19.66 -17.19
C ALA A 225 -14.10 19.60 -18.10
N GLY A 226 -12.93 19.29 -17.58
CA GLY A 226 -11.71 19.10 -18.35
C GLY A 226 -11.85 17.96 -19.37
N ALA A 227 -12.42 16.83 -18.98
CA ALA A 227 -12.69 15.69 -19.87
C ALA A 227 -13.71 15.99 -20.97
N GLN A 228 -14.65 16.91 -20.72
CA GLN A 228 -15.61 17.46 -21.69
C GLN A 228 -14.98 18.51 -22.64
N GLY A 229 -13.75 18.95 -22.36
CA GLY A 229 -13.05 19.98 -23.13
C GLY A 229 -13.29 21.42 -22.67
N ASP A 230 -14.08 21.62 -21.61
CA ASP A 230 -14.33 22.96 -21.03
C ASP A 230 -13.23 23.31 -20.01
N LYS A 231 -12.08 23.73 -20.53
CA LYS A 231 -10.92 24.10 -19.71
C LYS A 231 -11.16 25.30 -18.82
N GLU A 232 -12.01 26.25 -19.26
CA GLU A 232 -12.33 27.44 -18.46
C GLU A 232 -13.21 27.09 -17.26
N LEU A 233 -14.17 26.22 -17.43
CA LEU A 233 -15.02 25.73 -16.33
C LEU A 233 -14.18 24.87 -15.36
N ALA A 234 -13.32 23.99 -15.87
CA ALA A 234 -12.41 23.22 -15.04
C ALA A 234 -11.52 24.13 -14.17
N ARG A 235 -10.93 25.18 -14.76
CA ARG A 235 -10.12 26.17 -14.03
C ARG A 235 -10.92 26.87 -12.92
N LYS A 236 -12.17 27.24 -13.18
CA LYS A 236 -13.03 27.84 -12.15
C LYS A 236 -13.28 26.90 -10.97
N TYR A 237 -13.49 25.61 -11.22
CA TYR A 237 -13.65 24.64 -10.15
C TYR A 237 -12.36 24.41 -9.34
N TYR A 238 -11.18 24.39 -9.97
CA TYR A 238 -9.91 24.35 -9.25
C TYR A 238 -9.69 25.59 -8.38
N GLN A 239 -10.07 26.78 -8.86
CA GLN A 239 -10.05 28.01 -8.05
C GLN A 239 -11.02 27.93 -6.87
N GLU A 240 -12.24 27.47 -7.11
CA GLU A 240 -13.25 27.25 -6.07
C GLU A 240 -12.71 26.29 -5.00
N MET A 241 -12.03 25.20 -5.41
CA MET A 241 -11.45 24.23 -4.51
C MET A 241 -10.36 24.88 -3.64
N GLU A 242 -9.44 25.64 -4.22
CA GLU A 242 -8.41 26.37 -3.49
C GLU A 242 -9.01 27.37 -2.49
N GLU A 243 -9.94 28.22 -2.94
CA GLU A 243 -10.55 29.27 -2.11
C GLU A 243 -11.32 28.71 -0.90
N LYS A 244 -12.07 27.61 -1.11
CA LYS A 244 -12.98 27.08 -0.09
C LYS A 244 -12.32 26.04 0.82
N PHE A 245 -11.38 25.25 0.31
CA PHE A 245 -10.89 24.05 1.01
C PHE A 245 -9.39 24.03 1.28
N ALA A 246 -8.61 24.99 0.78
CA ALA A 246 -7.19 25.10 1.10
C ALA A 246 -6.92 25.63 2.54
N LYS A 247 -7.85 25.37 3.45
CA LYS A 247 -7.78 25.70 4.87
C LYS A 247 -8.33 24.55 5.69
N GLY A 248 -7.68 24.25 6.81
CA GLY A 248 -8.10 23.17 7.70
C GLY A 248 -7.41 21.84 7.42
N LYS A 249 -7.96 20.77 7.95
CA LYS A 249 -7.31 19.45 8.02
C LYS A 249 -6.94 18.85 6.65
N ASP A 250 -7.77 19.06 5.64
CA ASP A 250 -7.59 18.49 4.30
C ASP A 250 -6.86 19.44 3.32
N ALA A 251 -6.39 20.61 3.80
CA ALA A 251 -5.71 21.61 2.95
C ALA A 251 -4.51 21.05 2.18
N TRP A 252 -3.76 20.14 2.78
CA TRP A 252 -2.63 19.52 2.14
C TRP A 252 -3.02 18.68 0.90
N LEU A 253 -4.17 17.98 0.96
CA LEU A 253 -4.69 17.22 -0.19
C LEU A 253 -5.14 18.15 -1.32
N VAL A 254 -5.70 19.31 -0.99
CA VAL A 254 -6.05 20.33 -1.97
C VAL A 254 -4.79 20.85 -2.67
N TYR A 255 -3.74 21.19 -1.92
CA TYR A 255 -2.49 21.64 -2.52
C TYR A 255 -1.77 20.54 -3.30
N LEU A 256 -1.79 19.28 -2.81
CA LEU A 256 -1.26 18.14 -3.55
C LEU A 256 -1.95 18.02 -4.92
N THR A 257 -3.27 17.99 -4.94
CA THR A 257 -4.08 17.91 -6.17
C THR A 257 -3.85 19.08 -7.13
N LEU A 258 -3.69 20.31 -6.61
CA LEU A 258 -3.34 21.47 -7.43
C LEU A 258 -1.93 21.36 -8.01
N GLY A 259 -0.98 20.80 -7.25
CA GLY A 259 0.36 20.47 -7.71
C GLY A 259 0.35 19.47 -8.87
N GLU A 260 -0.38 18.37 -8.72
CA GLU A 260 -0.58 17.35 -9.76
C GLU A 260 -1.18 17.96 -11.04
N LYS A 261 -2.24 18.74 -10.90
CA LYS A 261 -2.87 19.45 -12.04
C LYS A 261 -1.90 20.38 -12.77
N GLU A 262 -1.08 21.14 -12.06
CA GLU A 262 -0.11 22.03 -12.70
C GLU A 262 1.05 21.22 -13.32
N ALA A 263 1.45 20.09 -12.72
CA ALA A 263 2.45 19.18 -13.28
C ALA A 263 1.97 18.54 -14.58
N ASP A 264 0.71 18.08 -14.64
CA ASP A 264 0.09 17.55 -15.86
C ASP A 264 0.04 18.58 -16.99
N GLU A 265 -0.16 19.85 -16.67
CA GLU A 265 -0.11 20.96 -17.62
C GLU A 265 1.34 21.45 -17.92
N GLN A 266 2.37 20.77 -17.37
CA GLN A 266 3.79 21.12 -17.47
C GLN A 266 4.16 22.50 -16.89
N ASN A 267 3.32 23.03 -16.00
CA ASN A 267 3.58 24.25 -15.24
C ASN A 267 4.42 23.94 -13.99
N TYR A 268 5.60 23.36 -14.19
CA TYR A 268 6.42 22.76 -13.13
C TYR A 268 6.77 23.70 -12.00
N GLU A 269 7.09 24.98 -12.29
CA GLU A 269 7.37 25.97 -11.26
C GLU A 269 6.20 26.16 -10.30
N LYS A 270 4.98 26.21 -10.85
CA LYS A 270 3.77 26.39 -10.04
C LYS A 270 3.42 25.10 -9.29
N ALA A 271 3.62 23.94 -9.93
CA ALA A 271 3.45 22.64 -9.30
C ALA A 271 4.34 22.50 -8.05
N LEU A 272 5.62 22.85 -8.15
CA LEU A 272 6.57 22.84 -7.03
C LEU A 272 6.09 23.73 -5.86
N VAL A 273 5.57 24.92 -6.15
CA VAL A 273 5.02 25.82 -5.10
C VAL A 273 3.82 25.17 -4.38
N TYR A 274 2.97 24.46 -5.10
CA TYR A 274 1.84 23.77 -4.47
C TYR A 274 2.28 22.55 -3.65
N TYR A 275 3.24 21.77 -4.13
CA TYR A 275 3.79 20.66 -3.36
C TYR A 275 4.51 21.12 -2.08
N GLU A 276 5.27 22.22 -2.14
CA GLU A 276 5.87 22.84 -0.94
C GLU A 276 4.80 23.24 0.08
N LYS A 277 3.71 23.88 -0.37
CA LYS A 277 2.57 24.21 0.50
C LYS A 277 1.91 22.96 1.08
N ALA A 278 1.76 21.89 0.30
CA ALA A 278 1.19 20.64 0.79
C ALA A 278 2.02 20.08 1.95
N ILE A 279 3.35 20.05 1.80
CA ILE A 279 4.28 19.61 2.87
C ILE A 279 4.17 20.50 4.10
N GLU A 280 4.09 21.83 3.90
CA GLU A 280 4.05 22.81 5.00
C GLU A 280 2.80 22.63 5.87
N VAL A 281 1.62 22.52 5.24
CA VAL A 281 0.33 22.50 5.98
C VAL A 281 -0.10 21.11 6.46
N GLN A 282 0.58 20.05 6.01
CA GLN A 282 0.25 18.68 6.43
C GLN A 282 0.67 18.43 7.86
N GLU A 283 -0.28 17.96 8.68
CA GLU A 283 -0.02 17.49 10.04
C GLU A 283 0.66 16.10 10.01
N SER A 284 1.44 15.79 11.07
CA SER A 284 2.03 14.45 11.21
C SER A 284 0.96 13.36 11.46
N PRO A 285 1.12 12.17 10.87
CA PRO A 285 2.24 11.75 10.02
C PRO A 285 2.12 12.32 8.59
N LYS A 286 3.23 12.86 8.06
CA LYS A 286 3.29 13.43 6.71
C LYS A 286 3.53 12.34 5.66
N PHE A 287 2.75 12.36 4.58
CA PHE A 287 2.91 11.48 3.43
C PHE A 287 4.04 11.95 2.51
N THR A 288 4.59 11.04 1.73
CA THR A 288 5.79 11.26 0.91
C THR A 288 5.52 11.60 -0.55
N ASP A 289 4.24 11.72 -0.94
CA ASP A 289 3.82 11.96 -2.33
C ASP A 289 4.37 13.26 -2.90
N ALA A 290 4.31 14.35 -2.12
CA ALA A 290 4.76 15.66 -2.60
C ALA A 290 6.29 15.71 -2.81
N PRO A 291 7.18 15.28 -1.88
CA PRO A 291 8.61 15.19 -2.14
C PRO A 291 8.97 14.31 -3.34
N GLU A 292 8.27 13.20 -3.54
CA GLU A 292 8.49 12.31 -4.68
C GLU A 292 8.13 13.00 -6.00
N ALA A 293 6.96 13.62 -6.09
CA ALA A 293 6.55 14.38 -7.26
C ALA A 293 7.51 15.54 -7.58
N MET A 294 8.00 16.25 -6.55
CA MET A 294 9.02 17.30 -6.72
C MET A 294 10.34 16.73 -7.26
N ALA A 295 10.78 15.57 -6.78
CA ALA A 295 11.97 14.90 -7.28
C ALA A 295 11.84 14.59 -8.77
N HIS A 296 10.73 13.99 -9.18
CA HIS A 296 10.44 13.69 -10.59
C HIS A 296 10.40 14.95 -11.47
N ILE A 297 9.80 16.04 -10.99
CA ILE A 297 9.82 17.32 -11.72
C ILE A 297 11.26 17.80 -11.91
N TYR A 298 12.09 17.77 -10.87
CA TYR A 298 13.49 18.19 -10.98
C TYR A 298 14.30 17.26 -11.88
N GLU A 299 14.00 15.96 -11.95
CA GLU A 299 14.58 15.05 -12.96
C GLU A 299 14.21 15.48 -14.38
N ILE A 300 12.92 15.77 -14.63
CA ILE A 300 12.44 16.26 -15.94
C ILE A 300 13.15 17.56 -16.35
N LEU A 301 13.36 18.47 -15.39
CA LEU A 301 14.05 19.74 -15.58
C LEU A 301 15.59 19.60 -15.65
N GLY A 302 16.15 18.40 -15.44
CA GLY A 302 17.58 18.12 -15.44
C GLY A 302 18.34 18.65 -14.23
N ASN A 303 17.63 19.08 -13.16
CA ASN A 303 18.23 19.58 -11.92
C ASN A 303 18.45 18.44 -10.93
N LYS A 304 19.57 17.72 -11.11
CA LYS A 304 19.89 16.52 -10.32
C LYS A 304 20.08 16.81 -8.83
N GLU A 305 20.70 17.96 -8.49
CA GLU A 305 20.97 18.34 -7.10
C GLU A 305 19.66 18.47 -6.33
N LYS A 306 18.69 19.19 -6.89
CA LYS A 306 17.38 19.37 -6.26
C LYS A 306 16.56 18.07 -6.25
N ALA A 307 16.65 17.24 -7.28
CA ALA A 307 16.00 15.92 -7.28
C ALA A 307 16.52 15.05 -6.12
N VAL A 308 17.85 15.01 -5.92
CA VAL A 308 18.47 14.29 -4.80
C VAL A 308 18.06 14.87 -3.44
N GLU A 309 17.92 16.20 -3.30
CA GLU A 309 17.41 16.83 -2.08
C GLU A 309 15.99 16.38 -1.75
N CYS A 310 15.11 16.33 -2.75
CA CYS A 310 13.73 15.88 -2.60
C CYS A 310 13.65 14.40 -2.21
N TYR A 311 14.42 13.52 -2.85
CA TYR A 311 14.51 12.11 -2.47
C TYR A 311 15.05 11.91 -1.04
N LYS A 312 16.03 12.71 -0.61
CA LYS A 312 16.49 12.69 0.78
C LYS A 312 15.43 13.16 1.76
N LEU A 313 14.61 14.14 1.38
CA LEU A 313 13.45 14.56 2.17
C LEU A 313 12.42 13.43 2.27
N GLN A 314 12.13 12.72 1.18
CA GLN A 314 11.27 11.54 1.16
C GLN A 314 11.76 10.47 2.16
N LEU A 315 13.05 10.08 2.09
CA LEU A 315 13.64 9.12 3.03
C LEU A 315 13.59 9.60 4.50
N LYS A 316 13.78 10.90 4.72
CA LYS A 316 13.66 11.49 6.05
C LYS A 316 12.23 11.36 6.58
N MET A 317 11.23 11.69 5.77
CA MET A 317 9.82 11.58 6.14
C MET A 317 9.41 10.12 6.37
N MET A 318 9.83 9.19 5.50
CA MET A 318 9.60 7.75 5.71
C MET A 318 10.10 7.30 7.09
N ARG A 319 11.30 7.72 7.47
CA ARG A 319 11.90 7.35 8.76
C ARG A 319 11.24 8.05 9.95
N GLU A 320 11.06 9.38 9.88
CA GLU A 320 10.63 10.19 11.03
C GLU A 320 9.14 10.16 11.27
N GLU A 321 8.32 10.08 10.21
CA GLU A 321 6.86 10.10 10.31
C GLU A 321 6.26 8.68 10.37
N TRP A 322 6.88 7.70 9.71
CA TRP A 322 6.34 6.36 9.55
C TRP A 322 7.20 5.25 10.17
N GLY A 323 8.43 5.55 10.61
CA GLY A 323 9.34 4.55 11.16
C GLY A 323 9.91 3.58 10.11
N ILE A 324 9.75 3.87 8.82
CA ILE A 324 10.23 3.04 7.71
C ILE A 324 11.72 3.36 7.51
N ILE A 325 12.58 2.40 7.86
CA ILE A 325 14.04 2.56 7.82
C ILE A 325 14.75 1.63 6.84
N ALA A 326 14.02 0.63 6.32
CA ALA A 326 14.52 -0.38 5.40
C ALA A 326 13.36 -0.96 4.59
N GLY A 327 13.67 -1.71 3.54
CA GLY A 327 12.71 -2.37 2.66
C GLY A 327 12.71 -1.76 1.25
N GLU A 328 11.88 -2.31 0.38
CA GLU A 328 11.91 -1.97 -1.04
C GLU A 328 11.63 -0.49 -1.33
N GLU A 329 10.72 0.13 -0.59
CA GLU A 329 10.44 1.56 -0.79
C GLU A 329 11.68 2.43 -0.52
N VAL A 330 12.40 2.13 0.57
CA VAL A 330 13.66 2.81 0.89
C VAL A 330 14.73 2.53 -0.16
N ASP A 331 14.84 1.27 -0.59
CA ASP A 331 15.82 0.85 -1.59
C ASP A 331 15.54 1.46 -2.96
N GLN A 332 14.28 1.62 -3.34
CA GLN A 332 13.87 2.28 -4.59
C GLN A 332 14.33 3.75 -4.60
N VAL A 333 14.07 4.49 -3.53
CA VAL A 333 14.51 5.89 -3.42
C VAL A 333 16.04 6.00 -3.43
N ASN A 334 16.74 5.08 -2.73
CA ASN A 334 18.20 5.04 -2.74
C ASN A 334 18.77 4.76 -4.15
N ARG A 335 18.16 3.82 -4.89
CA ARG A 335 18.55 3.55 -6.30
C ARG A 335 18.35 4.79 -7.18
N SER A 336 17.25 5.54 -7.01
CA SER A 336 17.01 6.79 -7.73
C SER A 336 18.10 7.83 -7.45
N ILE A 337 18.48 8.00 -6.18
CA ILE A 337 19.58 8.87 -5.79
C ILE A 337 20.91 8.43 -6.44
N GLN A 338 21.26 7.16 -6.34
CA GLN A 338 22.50 6.62 -6.93
C GLN A 338 22.56 6.87 -8.44
N LYS A 339 21.47 6.56 -9.16
CA LYS A 339 21.38 6.79 -10.61
C LYS A 339 21.59 8.24 -11.01
N LEU A 340 21.18 9.19 -10.18
CA LEU A 340 21.39 10.63 -10.42
C LEU A 340 22.83 11.06 -10.13
N LEU A 341 23.50 10.42 -9.18
CA LEU A 341 24.88 10.75 -8.80
C LEU A 341 25.94 10.13 -9.74
N GLU A 342 25.63 8.98 -10.36
CA GLU A 342 26.53 8.27 -11.27
C GLU A 342 26.60 8.85 -12.70
N LYS A 343 25.68 9.71 -13.10
CA LYS A 343 25.61 10.39 -14.40
C LYS A 343 26.04 11.84 -14.31
#